data_bc3d790ab407865e8b3198b23e9c57a7
#
_entry.id   bc3d790ab407865e8b3198b23e9c57a7
#
_cell.length_a   1.000
_cell.length_b   1.000
_cell.length_c   1.000
_cell.angle_alpha   90.00
_cell.angle_beta   90.00
_cell.angle_gamma   90.00
#
_symmetry.space_group_name_H-M   'P 1'
#
loop_
_entity.id
_entity.type
_entity.pdbx_description
1 polymer ?
#
loop_
_entity_poly.entity_id
_entity_poly.type
_entity_poly.pdbx_seq_one_letter_code
_entity_poly.pdbx_strand_id
1 'polypeptide(L)'
;MKRFFALIFVLMLTGCGLKPSLEDEKLSDLQLNLEEFFDGQIVAYGQFQDVLGNVSRRFVVDVTGTWDGKELRLVEDFTYSDGTEEQRIWTLIKTGEDTWTGDADGVLGTAYGQESGDTFYWAYTIDLPVPDGTMVVSFKDYMWLQTEDRLFNKAYMSKWGFPLGEVSIMFEKQS
;
A
#
# COMPACT_ATOMS: atom_id res chain seq x y z
N MET A 1 -60.94 -15.84 1.54
CA MET A 1 -59.90 -14.99 2.13
C MET A 1 -58.54 -15.48 1.61
N LYS A 2 -58.00 -14.81 0.58
CA LYS A 2 -56.72 -15.20 -0.03
C LYS A 2 -55.60 -14.39 0.64
N ARG A 3 -54.71 -15.08 1.37
CA ARG A 3 -53.52 -14.45 1.98
C ARG A 3 -52.43 -14.27 0.92
N PHE A 4 -52.16 -13.04 0.51
CA PHE A 4 -51.00 -12.68 -0.30
C PHE A 4 -49.76 -12.67 0.63
N PHE A 5 -48.85 -13.61 0.43
CA PHE A 5 -47.51 -13.54 0.99
C PHE A 5 -46.67 -12.66 0.06
N ALA A 6 -46.36 -11.45 0.48
CA ALA A 6 -45.39 -10.59 -0.18
C ALA A 6 -44.00 -11.08 0.17
N LEU A 7 -43.32 -11.70 -0.79
CA LEU A 7 -41.92 -12.07 -0.68
C LEU A 7 -41.05 -10.81 -0.88
N ILE A 8 -40.59 -10.23 0.21
CA ILE A 8 -39.62 -9.12 0.15
C ILE A 8 -38.26 -9.72 -0.22
N PHE A 9 -37.87 -9.57 -1.49
CA PHE A 9 -36.54 -9.91 -1.97
C PHE A 9 -35.58 -8.76 -1.59
N VAL A 10 -34.87 -8.93 -0.46
CA VAL A 10 -33.81 -8.00 -0.07
C VAL A 10 -32.62 -8.26 -0.99
N LEU A 11 -32.46 -7.43 -2.01
CA LEU A 11 -31.22 -7.36 -2.78
C LEU A 11 -30.11 -6.87 -1.83
N MET A 12 -29.32 -7.79 -1.32
CA MET A 12 -28.02 -7.45 -0.74
C MET A 12 -27.12 -6.99 -1.88
N LEU A 13 -27.05 -5.68 -2.08
CA LEU A 13 -25.99 -5.03 -2.85
C LEU A 13 -24.69 -5.22 -2.06
N THR A 14 -24.02 -6.36 -2.25
CA THR A 14 -22.64 -6.50 -1.85
C THR A 14 -21.82 -5.61 -2.78
N GLY A 15 -21.61 -4.37 -2.37
CA GLY A 15 -20.63 -3.49 -2.95
C GLY A 15 -19.23 -4.05 -2.64
N CYS A 16 -18.83 -5.12 -3.35
CA CYS A 16 -17.42 -5.47 -3.46
C CYS A 16 -16.78 -4.33 -4.24
N GLY A 17 -16.14 -3.39 -3.53
CA GLY A 17 -15.24 -2.45 -4.18
C GLY A 17 -14.20 -3.29 -4.92
N LEU A 18 -14.25 -3.24 -6.25
CA LEU A 18 -13.27 -3.89 -7.11
C LEU A 18 -11.92 -3.24 -6.77
N LYS A 19 -10.95 -4.05 -6.36
CA LYS A 19 -9.57 -3.63 -6.18
C LYS A 19 -8.82 -3.88 -7.47
N PRO A 20 -7.75 -3.13 -7.73
CA PRO A 20 -6.85 -3.41 -8.84
C PRO A 20 -6.30 -4.83 -8.78
N SER A 21 -5.84 -5.33 -9.92
CA SER A 21 -5.18 -6.62 -10.07
C SER A 21 -3.88 -6.46 -10.85
N LEU A 22 -2.90 -7.30 -10.59
CA LEU A 22 -1.71 -7.39 -11.45
C LEU A 22 -2.03 -7.90 -12.87
N GLU A 23 -3.19 -8.53 -13.04
CA GLU A 23 -3.71 -9.01 -14.35
C GLU A 23 -4.38 -7.89 -15.16
N ASP A 24 -4.59 -6.70 -14.56
CA ASP A 24 -5.21 -5.58 -15.26
C ASP A 24 -4.33 -5.14 -16.45
N GLU A 25 -4.99 -4.62 -17.51
CA GLU A 25 -4.30 -4.11 -18.69
C GLU A 25 -3.29 -3.02 -18.31
N LYS A 26 -2.06 -3.15 -18.81
CA LYS A 26 -1.03 -2.12 -18.63
C LYS A 26 -1.30 -0.96 -19.57
N LEU A 27 -1.38 0.25 -18.99
CA LEU A 27 -1.67 1.48 -19.74
C LEU A 27 -0.39 2.24 -20.15
N SER A 28 0.77 1.67 -19.83
CA SER A 28 2.09 2.25 -20.05
C SER A 28 3.08 1.18 -20.53
N ASP A 29 4.04 1.59 -21.37
CA ASP A 29 5.18 0.75 -21.77
C ASP A 29 6.35 0.79 -20.77
N LEU A 30 6.19 1.54 -19.65
CA LEU A 30 7.18 1.61 -18.59
C LEU A 30 7.34 0.26 -17.90
N GLN A 31 8.56 -0.02 -17.44
CA GLN A 31 8.87 -1.20 -16.63
C GLN A 31 9.33 -0.74 -15.24
N LEU A 32 8.65 -1.19 -14.22
CA LEU A 32 9.05 -0.93 -12.85
C LEU A 32 10.05 -2.01 -12.41
N ASN A 33 11.25 -1.57 -12.07
CA ASN A 33 12.22 -2.35 -11.30
C ASN A 33 12.29 -1.70 -9.93
N LEU A 34 11.79 -2.38 -8.92
CA LEU A 34 11.62 -1.82 -7.57
C LEU A 34 12.94 -1.33 -6.99
N GLU A 35 14.00 -2.14 -7.14
CA GLU A 35 15.35 -1.82 -6.70
C GLU A 35 15.92 -0.58 -7.39
N GLU A 36 15.67 -0.41 -8.69
CA GLU A 36 16.19 0.75 -9.42
C GLU A 36 15.43 2.03 -9.07
N PHE A 37 14.11 1.91 -8.83
CA PHE A 37 13.30 3.06 -8.43
C PHE A 37 13.66 3.53 -7.03
N PHE A 38 13.76 2.59 -6.07
CA PHE A 38 13.95 2.94 -4.67
C PHE A 38 15.42 3.09 -4.23
N ASP A 39 16.40 2.76 -5.06
CA ASP A 39 17.81 3.04 -4.73
C ASP A 39 18.10 4.54 -4.83
N GLY A 40 18.47 5.15 -3.70
CA GLY A 40 18.75 6.58 -3.55
C GLY A 40 17.77 7.34 -2.66
N GLN A 41 17.54 8.62 -2.97
CA GLN A 41 16.67 9.52 -2.20
C GLN A 41 15.34 9.71 -2.89
N ILE A 42 14.26 9.57 -2.13
CA ILE A 42 12.89 9.76 -2.60
C ILE A 42 12.13 10.60 -1.58
N VAL A 43 11.27 11.48 -2.03
CA VAL A 43 10.29 12.15 -1.19
C VAL A 43 8.91 11.64 -1.54
N ALA A 44 8.12 11.30 -0.54
CA ALA A 44 6.76 10.83 -0.74
C ALA A 44 5.75 11.72 -0.04
N TYR A 45 4.61 11.92 -0.70
CA TYR A 45 3.49 12.73 -0.20
C TYR A 45 2.25 11.85 -0.12
N GLY A 46 1.69 11.71 1.08
CA GLY A 46 0.60 10.80 1.30
C GLY A 46 -0.54 11.31 2.16
N GLN A 47 -1.67 10.63 2.04
CA GLN A 47 -2.83 10.86 2.88
C GLN A 47 -3.58 9.57 3.15
N PHE A 48 -4.15 9.48 4.35
CA PHE A 48 -5.09 8.43 4.73
C PHE A 48 -6.53 8.93 4.54
N GLN A 49 -7.38 8.10 3.92
CA GLN A 49 -8.82 8.29 3.77
C GLN A 49 -9.58 7.15 4.45
N ASP A 50 -10.58 7.50 5.25
CA ASP A 50 -11.49 6.51 5.84
C ASP A 50 -12.48 5.93 4.80
N VAL A 51 -13.29 4.96 5.22
CA VAL A 51 -14.29 4.32 4.34
C VAL A 51 -15.42 5.26 3.87
N LEU A 52 -15.54 6.44 4.47
CA LEU A 52 -16.50 7.46 4.08
C LEU A 52 -15.90 8.50 3.12
N GLY A 53 -14.59 8.36 2.81
CA GLY A 53 -13.86 9.26 1.93
C GLY A 53 -13.27 10.49 2.64
N ASN A 54 -13.35 10.59 3.98
CA ASN A 54 -12.77 11.71 4.70
C ASN A 54 -11.26 11.53 4.82
N VAL A 55 -10.50 12.58 4.47
CA VAL A 55 -9.06 12.63 4.72
C VAL A 55 -8.83 12.94 6.20
N SER A 56 -8.28 11.97 6.93
CA SER A 56 -8.06 12.10 8.38
C SER A 56 -6.62 12.39 8.76
N ARG A 57 -5.65 12.09 7.88
CA ARG A 57 -4.22 12.32 8.13
C ARG A 57 -3.47 12.55 6.84
N ARG A 58 -2.50 13.47 6.85
CA ARG A 58 -1.54 13.70 5.75
C ARG A 58 -0.13 13.58 6.29
N PHE A 59 0.80 13.23 5.40
CA PHE A 59 2.20 13.09 5.76
C PHE A 59 3.11 13.32 4.56
N VAL A 60 4.36 13.64 4.89
CA VAL A 60 5.50 13.61 3.97
C VAL A 60 6.45 12.55 4.50
N VAL A 61 7.12 11.84 3.61
CA VAL A 61 8.12 10.82 3.98
C VAL A 61 9.41 11.10 3.22
N ASP A 62 10.50 11.26 3.94
CA ASP A 62 11.83 11.21 3.37
C ASP A 62 12.27 9.74 3.36
N VAL A 63 12.51 9.18 2.17
CA VAL A 63 12.89 7.79 1.98
C VAL A 63 14.32 7.72 1.50
N THR A 64 15.14 6.94 2.21
CA THR A 64 16.50 6.59 1.79
C THR A 64 16.54 5.10 1.48
N GLY A 65 16.68 4.77 0.20
CA GLY A 65 16.83 3.40 -0.27
C GLY A 65 18.29 3.02 -0.53
N THR A 66 18.61 1.76 -0.27
CA THR A 66 19.93 1.18 -0.56
C THR A 66 19.75 -0.22 -1.09
N TRP A 67 20.26 -0.47 -2.30
CA TRP A 67 20.28 -1.77 -2.95
C TRP A 67 21.66 -2.41 -2.94
N ASP A 68 21.80 -3.64 -2.48
CA ASP A 68 23.09 -4.36 -2.41
C ASP A 68 23.25 -5.47 -3.47
N GLY A 69 22.28 -5.59 -4.38
CA GLY A 69 22.22 -6.66 -5.39
C GLY A 69 21.28 -7.82 -5.02
N LYS A 70 20.71 -7.82 -3.81
CA LYS A 70 19.75 -8.81 -3.32
C LYS A 70 18.74 -8.24 -2.33
N GLU A 71 19.19 -7.35 -1.46
CA GLU A 71 18.39 -6.70 -0.43
C GLU A 71 18.20 -5.23 -0.75
N LEU A 72 16.96 -4.78 -0.73
CA LEU A 72 16.57 -3.38 -0.78
C LEU A 72 16.15 -2.94 0.63
N ARG A 73 16.94 -2.06 1.23
CA ARG A 73 16.65 -1.48 2.52
C ARG A 73 16.10 -0.07 2.33
N LEU A 74 14.89 0.18 2.85
CA LEU A 74 14.24 1.50 2.83
C LEU A 74 14.17 2.04 4.25
N VAL A 75 14.72 3.22 4.48
CA VAL A 75 14.51 4.00 5.71
C VAL A 75 13.51 5.09 5.37
N GLU A 76 12.38 5.06 6.04
CA GLU A 76 11.25 5.96 5.82
C GLU A 76 11.07 6.85 7.05
N ASP A 77 11.36 8.15 6.91
CA ASP A 77 11.17 9.15 7.96
C ASP A 77 9.88 9.93 7.69
N PHE A 78 8.84 9.64 8.44
CA PHE A 78 7.51 10.26 8.32
C PHE A 78 7.43 11.54 9.13
N THR A 79 6.87 12.58 8.50
CA THR A 79 6.42 13.81 9.17
C THR A 79 4.93 13.97 8.90
N TYR A 80 4.11 13.87 9.94
CA TYR A 80 2.66 13.99 9.83
C TYR A 80 2.19 15.45 9.97
N SER A 81 1.00 15.74 9.45
CA SER A 81 0.39 17.08 9.49
C SER A 81 0.09 17.61 10.90
N ASP A 82 0.08 16.76 11.90
CA ASP A 82 -0.06 17.12 13.32
C ASP A 82 1.29 17.37 14.02
N GLY A 83 2.41 17.27 13.26
CA GLY A 83 3.77 17.47 13.77
C GLY A 83 4.37 16.23 14.42
N THR A 84 3.67 15.10 14.44
CA THR A 84 4.27 13.83 14.89
C THR A 84 5.23 13.27 13.85
N GLU A 85 6.24 12.56 14.33
CA GLU A 85 7.26 11.91 13.50
C GLU A 85 7.27 10.41 13.80
N GLU A 86 7.60 9.62 12.78
CA GLU A 86 7.76 8.17 12.87
C GLU A 86 8.85 7.73 11.92
N GLN A 87 9.64 6.73 12.29
CA GLN A 87 10.56 6.07 11.36
C GLN A 87 10.11 4.63 11.16
N ARG A 88 10.16 4.18 9.92
CA ARG A 88 9.96 2.78 9.54
C ARG A 88 11.12 2.32 8.67
N ILE A 89 11.57 1.11 8.92
CA ILE A 89 12.62 0.50 8.12
C ILE A 89 12.09 -0.78 7.52
N TRP A 90 12.04 -0.81 6.19
CA TRP A 90 11.76 -2.02 5.44
C TRP A 90 13.04 -2.69 4.98
N THR A 91 13.05 -4.01 5.04
CA THR A 91 14.04 -4.87 4.40
C THR A 91 13.31 -5.76 3.41
N LEU A 92 13.54 -5.55 2.11
CA LEU A 92 12.93 -6.31 1.03
C LEU A 92 13.99 -7.19 0.38
N ILE A 93 13.68 -8.46 0.16
CA ILE A 93 14.56 -9.45 -0.48
C ILE A 93 13.96 -9.83 -1.82
N LYS A 94 14.74 -9.67 -2.89
CA LYS A 94 14.37 -10.17 -4.23
C LYS A 94 14.51 -11.69 -4.24
N THR A 95 13.39 -12.38 -4.42
CA THR A 95 13.31 -13.87 -4.34
C THR A 95 13.18 -14.54 -5.71
N GLY A 96 12.90 -13.77 -6.73
CA GLY A 96 12.81 -14.20 -8.12
C GLY A 96 12.93 -13.01 -9.05
N GLU A 97 12.72 -13.20 -10.34
CA GLU A 97 12.81 -12.13 -11.35
C GLU A 97 11.88 -10.96 -10.98
N ASP A 98 10.62 -11.27 -10.65
CA ASP A 98 9.57 -10.28 -10.36
C ASP A 98 9.00 -10.43 -8.95
N THR A 99 9.62 -11.19 -8.06
CA THR A 99 9.04 -11.53 -6.75
C THR A 99 9.91 -11.08 -5.59
N TRP A 100 9.24 -10.62 -4.54
CA TRP A 100 9.84 -10.05 -3.35
C TRP A 100 9.20 -10.60 -2.09
N THR A 101 10.00 -10.67 -1.06
CA THR A 101 9.54 -10.80 0.33
C THR A 101 10.11 -9.67 1.16
N GLY A 102 9.51 -9.36 2.30
CA GLY A 102 10.07 -8.32 3.16
C GLY A 102 9.52 -8.34 4.56
N ASP A 103 10.15 -7.51 5.37
CA ASP A 103 9.85 -7.35 6.79
C ASP A 103 10.09 -5.90 7.22
N ALA A 104 9.38 -5.47 8.26
CA ALA A 104 9.56 -4.22 8.97
C ALA A 104 9.06 -4.36 10.41
N ASP A 105 9.40 -3.42 11.29
CA ASP A 105 8.91 -3.42 12.66
C ASP A 105 7.37 -3.43 12.72
N GLY A 106 6.82 -4.35 13.49
CA GLY A 106 5.38 -4.56 13.64
C GLY A 106 4.75 -5.44 12.56
N VAL A 107 5.45 -5.79 11.49
CA VAL A 107 4.94 -6.73 10.47
C VAL A 107 4.80 -8.13 11.07
N LEU A 108 3.65 -8.74 10.86
CA LEU A 108 3.32 -10.08 11.34
C LEU A 108 3.51 -11.08 10.21
N GLY A 109 4.48 -11.96 10.37
CA GLY A 109 4.89 -12.91 9.34
C GLY A 109 5.80 -12.25 8.30
N THR A 110 5.61 -12.57 7.03
CA THR A 110 6.42 -12.07 5.92
C THR A 110 5.52 -11.32 4.94
N ALA A 111 5.94 -10.12 4.55
CA ALA A 111 5.32 -9.38 3.46
C ALA A 111 5.70 -10.02 2.11
N TYR A 112 4.80 -9.92 1.13
CA TYR A 112 4.98 -10.47 -0.20
C TYR A 112 4.73 -9.42 -1.28
N GLY A 113 5.56 -9.41 -2.32
CA GLY A 113 5.43 -8.52 -3.46
C GLY A 113 5.66 -9.17 -4.80
N GLN A 114 5.10 -8.54 -5.83
CA GLN A 114 5.25 -8.95 -7.20
C GLN A 114 5.23 -7.75 -8.14
N GLU A 115 6.18 -7.70 -9.06
CA GLU A 115 6.22 -6.77 -10.18
C GLU A 115 5.48 -7.34 -11.39
N SER A 116 4.88 -6.45 -12.21
CA SER A 116 4.26 -6.80 -13.48
C SER A 116 4.18 -5.56 -14.37
N GLY A 117 5.05 -5.44 -15.35
CA GLY A 117 5.15 -4.24 -16.19
C GLY A 117 5.44 -2.99 -15.38
N ASP A 118 4.58 -1.99 -15.46
CA ASP A 118 4.69 -0.73 -14.72
C ASP A 118 4.15 -0.80 -13.27
N THR A 119 3.75 -1.98 -12.79
CA THR A 119 2.99 -2.15 -11.55
C THR A 119 3.75 -3.01 -10.55
N PHE A 120 3.71 -2.63 -9.26
CA PHE A 120 4.13 -3.47 -8.14
C PHE A 120 2.98 -3.67 -7.17
N TYR A 121 2.77 -4.91 -6.75
CA TYR A 121 1.85 -5.29 -5.69
C TYR A 121 2.63 -5.64 -4.43
N TRP A 122 2.17 -5.15 -3.26
CA TRP A 122 2.74 -5.46 -1.97
C TRP A 122 1.64 -5.80 -0.96
N ALA A 123 1.78 -6.88 -0.22
CA ALA A 123 0.81 -7.30 0.77
C ALA A 123 1.46 -7.70 2.09
N TYR A 124 0.92 -7.18 3.19
CA TYR A 124 1.40 -7.47 4.54
C TYR A 124 0.32 -7.27 5.59
N THR A 125 0.57 -7.84 6.77
CA THR A 125 -0.21 -7.59 7.97
C THR A 125 0.71 -6.97 9.02
N ILE A 126 0.26 -5.92 9.68
CA ILE A 126 1.07 -5.16 10.63
C ILE A 126 0.27 -4.87 11.90
N ASP A 127 0.94 -4.90 13.05
CA ASP A 127 0.42 -4.44 14.33
C ASP A 127 0.79 -2.97 14.52
N LEU A 128 -0.17 -2.09 14.23
CA LEU A 128 0.04 -0.64 14.28
C LEU A 128 -0.18 -0.11 15.70
N PRO A 129 0.69 0.78 16.21
CA PRO A 129 0.43 1.51 17.43
C PRO A 129 -0.79 2.42 17.25
N VAL A 130 -1.68 2.41 18.24
CA VAL A 130 -2.83 3.31 18.36
C VAL A 130 -2.87 3.87 19.79
N PRO A 131 -3.61 4.98 20.06
CA PRO A 131 -3.57 5.63 21.38
C PRO A 131 -3.84 4.69 22.57
N ASP A 132 -4.68 3.67 22.38
CA ASP A 132 -5.08 2.75 23.47
C ASP A 132 -4.44 1.34 23.32
N GLY A 133 -3.32 1.20 22.62
CA GLY A 133 -2.63 -0.07 22.43
C GLY A 133 -2.15 -0.31 21.00
N THR A 134 -2.47 -1.47 20.43
CA THR A 134 -2.12 -1.79 19.04
C THR A 134 -3.33 -2.27 18.24
N MET A 135 -3.24 -2.19 16.93
CA MET A 135 -4.29 -2.65 16.03
C MET A 135 -3.69 -3.42 14.86
N VAL A 136 -4.01 -4.71 14.79
CA VAL A 136 -3.61 -5.56 13.65
C VAL A 136 -4.46 -5.20 12.43
N VAL A 137 -3.79 -4.82 11.35
CA VAL A 137 -4.40 -4.47 10.06
C VAL A 137 -3.65 -5.13 8.91
N SER A 138 -4.37 -5.41 7.82
CA SER A 138 -3.79 -5.95 6.59
C SER A 138 -3.83 -4.87 5.51
N PHE A 139 -2.71 -4.74 4.81
CA PHE A 139 -2.54 -3.86 3.67
C PHE A 139 -2.42 -4.64 2.37
N LYS A 140 -2.96 -4.06 1.31
CA LYS A 140 -2.73 -4.46 -0.08
C LYS A 140 -2.45 -3.20 -0.87
N ASP A 141 -1.22 -3.05 -1.25
CA ASP A 141 -0.70 -1.89 -1.94
C ASP A 141 -0.58 -2.21 -3.43
N TYR A 142 -1.00 -1.28 -4.25
CA TYR A 142 -0.76 -1.28 -5.69
C TYR A 142 -0.01 -0.01 -6.02
N MET A 143 1.14 -0.17 -6.64
CA MET A 143 2.01 0.93 -7.07
C MET A 143 2.10 0.91 -8.58
N TRP A 144 1.98 2.08 -9.20
CA TRP A 144 2.08 2.25 -10.65
C TRP A 144 3.11 3.31 -10.98
N LEU A 145 4.07 2.94 -11.82
CA LEU A 145 5.07 3.86 -12.34
C LEU A 145 4.39 4.84 -13.30
N GLN A 146 4.34 6.12 -12.93
CA GLN A 146 3.70 7.18 -13.73
C GLN A 146 4.69 7.78 -14.73
N THR A 147 5.93 7.95 -14.30
CA THR A 147 7.09 8.40 -15.06
C THR A 147 8.32 7.68 -14.49
N GLU A 148 9.49 7.82 -15.11
CA GLU A 148 10.73 7.19 -14.62
C GLU A 148 11.10 7.61 -13.17
N ASP A 149 10.61 8.79 -12.73
CA ASP A 149 10.89 9.39 -11.42
C ASP A 149 9.68 9.47 -10.48
N ARG A 150 8.48 9.02 -10.89
CA ARG A 150 7.25 9.08 -10.09
C ARG A 150 6.50 7.78 -10.04
N LEU A 151 6.20 7.36 -8.81
CA LEU A 151 5.45 6.14 -8.51
C LEU A 151 4.23 6.49 -7.65
N PHE A 152 3.04 6.14 -8.14
CA PHE A 152 1.80 6.32 -7.38
C PHE A 152 1.43 5.03 -6.66
N ASN A 153 1.18 5.11 -5.37
CA ASN A 153 0.72 3.99 -4.54
C ASN A 153 -0.70 4.23 -4.05
N LYS A 154 -1.50 3.19 -4.11
CA LYS A 154 -2.78 3.07 -3.41
C LYS A 154 -2.80 1.83 -2.55
N ALA A 155 -2.79 2.02 -1.23
CA ALA A 155 -2.83 0.98 -0.23
C ALA A 155 -4.24 0.82 0.34
N TYR A 156 -4.79 -0.38 0.25
CA TYR A 156 -6.10 -0.72 0.81
C TYR A 156 -5.92 -1.37 2.18
N MET A 157 -6.46 -0.71 3.21
CA MET A 157 -6.36 -1.15 4.59
C MET A 157 -7.62 -1.88 5.02
N SER A 158 -7.45 -3.03 5.70
CA SER A 158 -8.57 -3.84 6.20
C SER A 158 -8.25 -4.48 7.55
N LYS A 159 -9.31 -4.76 8.33
CA LYS A 159 -9.24 -5.52 9.59
C LYS A 159 -10.27 -6.64 9.54
N TRP A 160 -9.82 -7.89 9.73
CA TRP A 160 -10.66 -9.09 9.62
C TRP A 160 -11.44 -9.19 8.29
N GLY A 161 -10.85 -8.64 7.21
CA GLY A 161 -11.49 -8.60 5.89
C GLY A 161 -12.43 -7.42 5.65
N PHE A 162 -12.76 -6.62 6.68
CA PHE A 162 -13.57 -5.41 6.53
C PHE A 162 -12.68 -4.21 6.16
N PRO A 163 -13.05 -3.39 5.15
CA PRO A 163 -12.29 -2.21 4.80
C PRO A 163 -12.29 -1.20 5.94
N LEU A 164 -11.14 -0.59 6.21
CA LEU A 164 -10.97 0.50 7.18
C LEU A 164 -10.73 1.84 6.48
N GLY A 165 -10.16 1.81 5.29
CA GLY A 165 -9.78 2.98 4.53
C GLY A 165 -8.70 2.66 3.51
N GLU A 166 -8.11 3.72 2.99
CA GLU A 166 -7.04 3.64 2.00
C GLU A 166 -5.99 4.71 2.23
N VAL A 167 -4.76 4.42 1.80
CA VAL A 167 -3.68 5.41 1.76
C VAL A 167 -3.32 5.64 0.30
N SER A 168 -3.22 6.89 -0.09
CA SER A 168 -2.69 7.28 -1.39
C SER A 168 -1.36 8.00 -1.20
N ILE A 169 -0.33 7.60 -1.95
CA ILE A 169 1.02 8.14 -1.83
C ILE A 169 1.58 8.41 -3.23
N MET A 170 2.22 9.55 -3.42
CA MET A 170 3.05 9.83 -4.57
C MET A 170 4.51 9.86 -4.13
N PHE A 171 5.33 8.97 -4.67
CA PHE A 171 6.77 8.95 -4.51
C PHE A 171 7.43 9.70 -5.66
N GLU A 172 8.38 10.56 -5.34
CA GLU A 172 9.18 11.33 -6.30
C GLU A 172 10.67 11.07 -6.04
N LYS A 173 11.34 10.43 -7.00
CA LYS A 173 12.79 10.19 -6.93
C LYS A 173 13.52 11.52 -7.06
N GLN A 174 14.52 11.73 -6.20
CA GLN A 174 15.32 12.93 -6.19
C GLN A 174 16.56 12.72 -7.08
N SER A 175 16.92 13.76 -7.83
CA SER A 175 18.07 13.75 -8.77
C SER A 175 19.40 13.98 -8.03
#